data_476e7f19ba9a940a7f4dcca67c0cfa3e
#
_entry.id   476e7f19ba9a940a7f4dcca67c0cfa3e
#
_cell.length_a   1.000
_cell.length_b   1.000
_cell.length_c   1.000
_cell.angle_alpha   90.00
_cell.angle_beta   90.00
_cell.angle_gamma   90.00
#
_symmetry.space_group_name_H-M   'P 1'
#
loop_
_entity.id
_entity.type
_entity.pdbx_description
1 polymer ?
#
loop_
_entity_poly.entity_id
_entity_poly.type
_entity_poly.pdbx_seq_one_letter_code
_entity_poly.pdbx_strand_id
1 'polypeptide(L)'
;IGTTVTPTVATAGTTDNVVPAEAKVIVDVRVESADEKERLEAAFAALAPHLPGAAITVSGGVNRPPMPESASAELFAIARDVLPGIEGTSVGGGSDGNFTAAIGVPTLDGLGAVGGGAHADHEYLVVDAMAERARLVAGLVETLSRR
;
A
#
# COMPACT_ATOMS: atom_id res chain seq x y z
N ILE A 1 1.52 -5.56 -10.44
CA ILE A 1 1.00 -4.19 -10.25
C ILE A 1 2.23 -3.30 -10.09
N GLY A 2 2.40 -2.33 -10.97
CA GLY A 2 3.55 -1.42 -10.94
C GLY A 2 3.31 -0.19 -10.06
N THR A 3 4.30 0.69 -10.02
CA THR A 3 4.21 2.00 -9.39
C THR A 3 3.12 2.85 -10.06
N THR A 4 2.28 3.51 -9.27
CA THR A 4 1.23 4.41 -9.77
C THR A 4 1.33 5.80 -9.17
N VAL A 5 1.00 6.81 -9.98
CA VAL A 5 0.90 8.22 -9.59
C VAL A 5 -0.43 8.75 -10.10
N THR A 6 -1.37 9.00 -9.22
CA THR A 6 -2.75 9.33 -9.58
C THR A 6 -3.19 10.64 -8.93
N PRO A 7 -3.41 11.72 -9.68
CA PRO A 7 -4.09 12.91 -9.15
C PRO A 7 -5.52 12.54 -8.74
N THR A 8 -5.86 12.74 -7.46
CA THR A 8 -7.16 12.33 -6.91
C THR A 8 -8.09 13.49 -6.60
N VAL A 9 -7.53 14.64 -6.21
CA VAL A 9 -8.30 15.86 -5.97
C VAL A 9 -7.56 17.05 -6.55
N ALA A 10 -8.26 17.94 -7.22
CA ALA A 10 -7.73 19.20 -7.71
C ALA A 10 -8.69 20.35 -7.36
N THR A 11 -8.14 21.44 -6.85
CA THR A 11 -8.88 22.66 -6.56
C THR A 11 -8.12 23.87 -7.06
N ALA A 12 -8.80 24.84 -7.65
CA ALA A 12 -8.20 26.08 -8.13
C ALA A 12 -9.23 27.21 -8.18
N GLY A 13 -8.81 28.43 -7.86
CA GLY A 13 -9.61 29.64 -8.01
C GLY A 13 -10.80 29.75 -7.07
N THR A 14 -11.48 30.89 -7.15
CA THR A 14 -12.66 31.22 -6.32
C THR A 14 -13.79 31.84 -7.13
N THR A 15 -13.53 32.25 -8.36
CA THR A 15 -14.50 32.91 -9.26
C THR A 15 -14.24 32.48 -10.70
N ASP A 16 -15.25 32.63 -11.56
CA ASP A 16 -15.25 32.17 -12.95
C ASP A 16 -14.51 33.08 -13.95
N ASN A 17 -14.23 34.31 -13.56
CA ASN A 17 -13.65 35.34 -14.43
C ASN A 17 -12.29 35.88 -13.96
N VAL A 18 -11.63 35.17 -13.03
CA VAL A 18 -10.31 35.57 -12.50
C VAL A 18 -9.34 34.39 -12.64
N VAL A 19 -8.13 34.66 -13.13
CA VAL A 19 -7.05 33.67 -13.15
C VAL A 19 -6.73 33.23 -11.73
N PRO A 20 -6.74 31.95 -11.42
CA PRO A 20 -6.45 31.43 -10.08
C PRO A 20 -5.07 31.88 -9.59
N ALA A 21 -5.02 32.46 -8.39
CA ALA A 21 -3.76 32.76 -7.71
C ALA A 21 -3.09 31.51 -7.11
N GLU A 22 -3.90 30.47 -6.82
CA GLU A 22 -3.44 29.23 -6.23
C GLU A 22 -4.22 28.06 -6.81
N ALA A 23 -3.52 26.93 -6.97
CA ALA A 23 -4.11 25.64 -7.26
C ALA A 23 -3.48 24.59 -6.35
N LYS A 24 -4.27 23.61 -5.90
CA LYS A 24 -3.83 22.48 -5.10
C LYS A 24 -4.23 21.17 -5.78
N VAL A 25 -3.27 20.23 -5.84
CA VAL A 25 -3.52 18.89 -6.34
C VAL A 25 -3.09 17.90 -5.27
N ILE A 26 -3.98 16.96 -4.92
CA ILE A 26 -3.64 15.80 -4.10
C ILE A 26 -3.33 14.64 -5.04
N VAL A 27 -2.21 13.96 -4.77
CA VAL A 27 -1.73 12.85 -5.61
C VAL A 27 -1.57 11.62 -4.73
N ASP A 28 -2.31 10.54 -5.07
CA ASP A 28 -2.08 9.22 -4.50
C ASP A 28 -0.90 8.58 -5.22
N VAL A 29 0.10 8.15 -4.43
CA VAL A 29 1.32 7.53 -4.94
C VAL A 29 1.45 6.14 -4.32
N ARG A 30 1.57 5.13 -5.17
CA ARG A 30 1.85 3.75 -4.75
C ARG A 30 3.14 3.28 -5.39
N VAL A 31 4.05 2.80 -4.58
CA VAL A 31 5.40 2.38 -5.00
C VAL A 31 5.57 0.88 -4.77
N GLU A 32 6.19 0.20 -5.73
CA GLU A 32 6.42 -1.24 -5.66
C GLU A 32 7.78 -1.61 -5.04
N SER A 33 8.72 -0.64 -4.99
CA SER A 33 10.06 -0.86 -4.45
C SER A 33 10.63 0.40 -3.78
N ALA A 34 11.70 0.24 -3.02
CA ALA A 34 12.44 1.35 -2.42
C ALA A 34 13.05 2.26 -3.49
N ASP A 35 13.58 1.69 -4.57
CA ASP A 35 14.18 2.45 -5.67
C ASP A 35 13.15 3.34 -6.37
N GLU A 36 11.93 2.81 -6.58
CA GLU A 36 10.81 3.58 -7.15
C GLU A 36 10.37 4.71 -6.23
N LYS A 37 10.38 4.48 -4.91
CA LYS A 37 10.13 5.55 -3.93
C LYS A 37 11.14 6.69 -4.10
N GLU A 38 12.44 6.37 -4.10
CA GLU A 38 13.51 7.37 -4.23
C GLU A 38 13.42 8.11 -5.56
N ARG A 39 13.18 7.38 -6.65
CA ARG A 39 13.00 7.97 -7.98
C ARG A 39 11.85 8.95 -8.03
N LEU A 40 10.71 8.63 -7.44
CA LEU A 40 9.54 9.51 -7.43
C LEU A 40 9.74 10.70 -6.50
N GLU A 41 10.29 10.52 -5.32
CA GLU A 41 10.60 11.63 -4.41
C GLU A 41 11.55 12.64 -5.07
N ALA A 42 12.57 12.16 -5.78
CA ALA A 42 13.45 13.02 -6.56
C ALA A 42 12.72 13.73 -7.73
N ALA A 43 11.82 13.04 -8.42
CA ALA A 43 11.04 13.62 -9.51
C ALA A 43 10.08 14.72 -9.00
N PHE A 44 9.41 14.50 -7.88
CA PHE A 44 8.56 15.52 -7.25
C PHE A 44 9.37 16.72 -6.76
N ALA A 45 10.54 16.49 -6.17
CA ALA A 45 11.43 17.57 -5.72
C ALA A 45 11.99 18.40 -6.88
N ALA A 46 12.11 17.83 -8.07
CA ALA A 46 12.58 18.49 -9.27
C ALA A 46 11.50 19.29 -10.03
N LEU A 47 10.24 19.26 -9.57
CA LEU A 47 9.17 20.03 -10.21
C LEU A 47 9.47 21.54 -10.16
N ALA A 48 9.40 22.18 -11.32
CA ALA A 48 9.61 23.61 -11.46
C ALA A 48 8.45 24.27 -12.23
N PRO A 49 8.08 25.49 -11.89
CA PRO A 49 7.04 26.20 -12.61
C PRO A 49 7.52 26.58 -14.02
N HIS A 50 6.60 26.54 -14.98
CA HIS A 50 6.86 27.03 -16.36
C HIS A 50 6.54 28.51 -16.54
N LEU A 51 5.69 29.10 -15.68
CA LEU A 51 5.28 30.48 -15.80
C LEU A 51 6.16 31.36 -14.90
N PRO A 52 6.63 32.54 -15.42
CA PRO A 52 7.35 33.50 -14.61
C PRO A 52 6.51 33.98 -13.42
N GLY A 53 7.11 33.99 -12.23
CA GLY A 53 6.45 34.40 -11.00
C GLY A 53 5.58 33.31 -10.33
N ALA A 54 5.40 32.15 -10.96
CA ALA A 54 4.77 31.02 -10.31
C ALA A 54 5.75 30.27 -9.39
N ALA A 55 5.21 29.60 -8.38
CA ALA A 55 5.97 28.72 -7.49
C ALA A 55 5.25 27.39 -7.35
N ILE A 56 6.01 26.32 -7.14
CA ILE A 56 5.48 24.99 -6.81
C ILE A 56 5.99 24.63 -5.42
N THR A 57 5.07 24.22 -4.55
CA THR A 57 5.41 23.65 -3.25
C THR A 57 4.92 22.21 -3.23
N VAL A 58 5.84 21.26 -3.03
CA VAL A 58 5.51 19.87 -2.83
C VAL A 58 5.57 19.57 -1.33
N SER A 59 4.54 18.91 -0.81
CA SER A 59 4.47 18.49 0.59
C SER A 59 3.94 17.07 0.69
N GLY A 60 4.32 16.36 1.75
CA GLY A 60 3.99 14.95 1.93
C GLY A 60 5.16 14.05 1.57
N GLY A 61 4.87 12.82 1.17
CA GLY A 61 5.85 11.80 0.84
C GLY A 61 5.26 10.40 0.98
N VAL A 62 6.05 9.39 0.66
CA VAL A 62 5.65 7.98 0.84
C VAL A 62 5.70 7.65 2.34
N ASN A 63 4.54 7.55 2.95
CA ASN A 63 4.39 7.29 4.38
C ASN A 63 4.34 5.80 4.75
N ARG A 64 4.14 4.91 3.78
CA ARG A 64 4.20 3.45 3.95
C ARG A 64 5.20 2.88 2.96
N PRO A 65 6.37 2.41 3.41
CA PRO A 65 7.33 1.74 2.55
C PRO A 65 6.73 0.46 1.94
N PRO A 66 7.14 0.03 0.75
CA PRO A 66 6.72 -1.26 0.20
C PRO A 66 7.22 -2.40 1.09
N MET A 67 6.40 -3.45 1.24
CA MET A 67 6.78 -4.66 1.98
C MET A 67 7.44 -5.64 1.00
N PRO A 68 8.74 -5.92 1.13
CA PRO A 68 9.42 -6.85 0.26
C PRO A 68 8.99 -8.30 0.57
N GLU A 69 8.99 -9.17 -0.43
CA GLU A 69 8.68 -10.60 -0.26
C GLU A 69 9.53 -11.27 0.82
N SER A 70 10.79 -10.85 0.95
CA SER A 70 11.71 -11.36 1.98
C SER A 70 11.21 -11.14 3.42
N ALA A 71 10.41 -10.10 3.67
CA ALA A 71 9.87 -9.83 4.99
C ALA A 71 8.83 -10.87 5.43
N SER A 72 8.14 -11.51 4.48
CA SER A 72 7.12 -12.53 4.76
C SER A 72 7.61 -13.98 4.57
N ALA A 73 8.78 -14.20 3.97
CA ALA A 73 9.22 -15.51 3.52
C ALA A 73 9.21 -16.59 4.61
N GLU A 74 9.74 -16.30 5.81
CA GLU A 74 9.78 -17.26 6.92
C GLU A 74 8.36 -17.62 7.41
N LEU A 75 7.54 -16.60 7.67
CA LEU A 75 6.17 -16.80 8.16
C LEU A 75 5.29 -17.46 7.10
N PHE A 76 5.51 -17.16 5.83
CA PHE A 76 4.80 -17.78 4.73
C PHE A 76 5.16 -19.27 4.57
N ALA A 77 6.41 -19.65 4.82
CA ALA A 77 6.80 -21.08 4.86
C ALA A 77 6.01 -21.83 5.94
N ILE A 78 5.90 -21.27 7.16
CA ILE A 78 5.08 -21.85 8.23
C ILE A 78 3.60 -21.90 7.83
N ALA A 79 3.09 -20.84 7.20
CA ALA A 79 1.70 -20.80 6.74
C ALA A 79 1.39 -21.94 5.76
N ARG A 80 2.32 -22.27 4.85
CA ARG A 80 2.19 -23.40 3.91
C ARG A 80 2.22 -24.76 4.58
N ASP A 81 2.94 -24.90 5.69
CA ASP A 81 2.92 -26.14 6.48
C ASP A 81 1.58 -26.30 7.22
N VAL A 82 1.00 -25.21 7.72
CA VAL A 82 -0.30 -25.21 8.41
C VAL A 82 -1.47 -25.40 7.43
N LEU A 83 -1.40 -24.75 6.27
CA LEU A 83 -2.43 -24.80 5.22
C LEU A 83 -1.77 -25.08 3.86
N PRO A 84 -1.58 -26.34 3.49
CA PRO A 84 -1.05 -26.70 2.17
C PRO A 84 -1.91 -26.17 1.04
N GLY A 85 -1.26 -25.60 0.02
CA GLY A 85 -1.95 -25.02 -1.14
C GLY A 85 -2.24 -23.53 -1.01
N ILE A 86 -1.92 -22.88 0.14
CA ILE A 86 -1.99 -21.41 0.21
C ILE A 86 -0.96 -20.79 -0.74
N GLU A 87 -1.39 -19.76 -1.45
CA GLU A 87 -0.55 -19.00 -2.38
C GLU A 87 -0.30 -17.59 -1.87
N GLY A 88 0.92 -17.10 -2.06
CA GLY A 88 1.28 -15.70 -1.82
C GLY A 88 0.97 -14.86 -3.05
N THR A 89 0.55 -13.63 -2.82
CA THR A 89 0.33 -12.67 -3.90
C THR A 89 0.83 -11.29 -3.50
N SER A 90 1.18 -10.48 -4.49
CA SER A 90 1.51 -9.07 -4.30
C SER A 90 0.30 -8.22 -4.65
N VAL A 91 -0.01 -7.26 -3.79
CA VAL A 91 -1.12 -6.32 -3.99
C VAL A 91 -0.63 -4.87 -3.89
N GLY A 92 -1.33 -3.96 -4.57
CA GLY A 92 -1.00 -2.53 -4.55
C GLY A 92 -1.55 -1.78 -3.33
N GLY A 93 -2.30 -2.45 -2.44
CA GLY A 93 -2.81 -1.87 -1.20
C GLY A 93 -1.73 -1.83 -0.11
N GLY A 94 -1.75 -0.80 0.74
CA GLY A 94 -0.91 -0.75 1.92
C GLY A 94 -1.66 -1.25 3.15
N SER A 95 -0.92 -1.89 4.06
CA SER A 95 -1.42 -2.33 5.38
C SER A 95 -0.48 -1.86 6.50
N ASP A 96 -0.85 -2.12 7.74
CA ASP A 96 0.03 -1.84 8.87
C ASP A 96 1.26 -2.77 8.89
N GLY A 97 1.19 -3.92 8.20
CA GLY A 97 2.33 -4.80 7.95
C GLY A 97 3.50 -4.13 7.23
N ASN A 98 3.24 -3.10 6.43
CA ASN A 98 4.30 -2.32 5.80
C ASN A 98 5.20 -1.63 6.83
N PHE A 99 4.66 -1.14 7.96
CA PHE A 99 5.45 -0.47 8.99
C PHE A 99 6.33 -1.46 9.77
N THR A 100 5.78 -2.64 10.11
CA THR A 100 6.54 -3.67 10.83
C THR A 100 7.65 -4.26 9.96
N ALA A 101 7.36 -4.52 8.67
CA ALA A 101 8.35 -4.97 7.71
C ALA A 101 9.47 -3.92 7.49
N ALA A 102 9.13 -2.63 7.43
CA ALA A 102 10.09 -1.54 7.23
C ALA A 102 11.14 -1.43 8.35
N ILE A 103 10.82 -1.86 9.55
CA ILE A 103 11.77 -1.90 10.70
C ILE A 103 12.43 -3.27 10.88
N GLY A 104 12.30 -4.17 9.89
CA GLY A 104 12.97 -5.46 9.88
C GLY A 104 12.26 -6.57 10.67
N VAL A 105 11.02 -6.37 11.10
CA VAL A 105 10.24 -7.41 11.76
C VAL A 105 9.63 -8.34 10.71
N PRO A 106 9.86 -9.67 10.78
CA PRO A 106 9.19 -10.63 9.90
C PRO A 106 7.67 -10.44 9.94
N THR A 107 7.07 -10.22 8.80
CA THR A 107 5.65 -9.83 8.72
C THR A 107 4.95 -10.61 7.62
N LEU A 108 3.82 -11.23 7.93
CA LEU A 108 2.92 -11.86 6.99
C LEU A 108 1.56 -11.15 7.04
N ASP A 109 1.13 -10.67 5.90
CA ASP A 109 -0.15 -9.97 5.73
C ASP A 109 -1.17 -10.82 4.97
N GLY A 110 -2.39 -10.29 4.81
CA GLY A 110 -3.45 -10.96 4.06
C GLY A 110 -4.05 -12.19 4.75
N LEU A 111 -3.95 -12.31 6.09
CA LEU A 111 -4.48 -13.44 6.86
C LEU A 111 -5.98 -13.36 7.15
N GLY A 112 -6.64 -12.28 6.77
CA GLY A 112 -8.06 -12.05 6.98
C GLY A 112 -8.98 -12.88 6.08
N ALA A 113 -10.23 -12.42 5.94
CA ALA A 113 -11.25 -13.08 5.15
C ALA A 113 -10.86 -13.18 3.66
N VAL A 114 -11.33 -14.24 3.02
CA VAL A 114 -11.32 -14.36 1.55
C VAL A 114 -12.53 -13.61 1.01
N GLY A 115 -12.34 -12.77 -0.01
CA GLY A 115 -13.41 -11.97 -0.57
C GLY A 115 -12.95 -11.17 -1.77
N GLY A 116 -13.73 -10.20 -2.16
CA GLY A 116 -13.43 -9.32 -3.28
C GLY A 116 -14.23 -8.03 -3.26
N GLY A 117 -13.92 -7.14 -4.20
CA GLY A 117 -14.60 -5.84 -4.32
C GLY A 117 -14.30 -4.87 -3.20
N ALA A 118 -13.11 -4.95 -2.58
CA ALA A 118 -12.72 -4.07 -1.47
C ALA A 118 -13.00 -2.58 -1.80
N HIS A 119 -13.69 -1.89 -0.89
CA HIS A 119 -14.14 -0.49 -1.01
C HIS A 119 -15.22 -0.22 -2.09
N ALA A 120 -15.79 -1.26 -2.69
CA ALA A 120 -16.89 -1.11 -3.65
C ALA A 120 -18.24 -1.49 -3.02
N ASP A 121 -19.33 -0.98 -3.58
CA ASP A 121 -20.70 -1.29 -3.12
C ASP A 121 -21.05 -2.80 -3.18
N HIS A 122 -20.29 -3.56 -3.97
CA HIS A 122 -20.43 -5.00 -4.13
C HIS A 122 -19.35 -5.79 -3.37
N GLU A 123 -18.71 -5.19 -2.36
CA GLU A 123 -17.75 -5.89 -1.51
C GLU A 123 -18.37 -7.12 -0.84
N TYR A 124 -17.69 -8.23 -0.88
CA TYR A 124 -18.16 -9.49 -0.31
C TYR A 124 -17.04 -10.28 0.37
N LEU A 125 -17.45 -11.18 1.25
CA LEU A 125 -16.59 -12.21 1.83
C LEU A 125 -17.17 -13.61 1.61
N VAL A 126 -16.30 -14.60 1.57
CA VAL A 126 -16.66 -16.03 1.43
C VAL A 126 -16.77 -16.64 2.82
N VAL A 127 -18.00 -16.82 3.30
CA VAL A 127 -18.28 -17.31 4.66
C VAL A 127 -17.66 -18.70 4.90
N ASP A 128 -17.73 -19.60 3.93
CA ASP A 128 -17.20 -20.96 4.04
C ASP A 128 -15.66 -21.01 4.22
N ALA A 129 -14.94 -19.98 3.76
CA ALA A 129 -13.50 -19.86 3.94
C ALA A 129 -13.08 -19.38 5.35
N MET A 130 -13.99 -18.81 6.14
CA MET A 130 -13.64 -18.19 7.43
C MET A 130 -13.03 -19.18 8.42
N ALA A 131 -13.57 -20.41 8.50
CA ALA A 131 -13.07 -21.43 9.41
C ALA A 131 -11.65 -21.88 9.06
N GLU A 132 -11.33 -21.93 7.77
CA GLU A 132 -10.00 -22.26 7.29
C GLU A 132 -8.99 -21.16 7.60
N ARG A 133 -9.38 -19.90 7.39
CA ARG A 133 -8.55 -18.73 7.72
C ARG A 133 -8.28 -18.64 9.22
N ALA A 134 -9.28 -18.90 10.07
CA ALA A 134 -9.10 -18.94 11.51
C ALA A 134 -8.12 -20.05 11.95
N ARG A 135 -8.20 -21.26 11.34
CA ARG A 135 -7.24 -22.35 11.59
C ARG A 135 -5.82 -21.98 11.16
N LEU A 136 -5.66 -21.27 10.04
CA LEU A 136 -4.35 -20.79 9.60
C LEU A 136 -3.72 -19.89 10.65
N VAL A 137 -4.46 -18.89 11.13
CA VAL A 137 -3.95 -17.96 12.16
C VAL A 137 -3.61 -18.69 13.45
N ALA A 138 -4.50 -19.58 13.93
CA ALA A 138 -4.26 -20.38 15.14
C ALA A 138 -3.00 -21.26 15.00
N GLY A 139 -2.83 -21.95 13.87
CA GLY A 139 -1.68 -22.80 13.62
C GLY A 139 -0.36 -22.03 13.52
N LEU A 140 -0.38 -20.83 12.94
CA LEU A 140 0.76 -19.91 12.94
C LEU A 140 1.16 -19.53 14.37
N VAL A 141 0.20 -19.09 15.20
CA VAL A 141 0.43 -18.70 16.60
C VAL A 141 0.98 -19.87 17.40
N GLU A 142 0.38 -21.08 17.28
CA GLU A 142 0.87 -22.28 17.97
C GLU A 142 2.31 -22.62 17.57
N THR A 143 2.62 -22.58 16.27
CA THR A 143 3.96 -22.93 15.78
C THR A 143 5.01 -21.94 16.30
N LEU A 144 4.70 -20.67 16.28
CA LEU A 144 5.60 -19.60 16.74
C LEU A 144 5.77 -19.61 18.27
N SER A 145 4.73 -19.96 19.02
CA SER A 145 4.78 -20.02 20.50
C SER A 145 5.68 -21.13 21.04
N ARG A 146 6.02 -22.13 20.21
CA ARG A 146 6.87 -23.26 20.58
C ARG A 146 8.34 -23.07 20.25
N ARG A 147 8.69 -21.95 19.61
CA ARG A 147 10.07 -21.56 19.28
C ARG A 147 10.70 -20.72 20.38
#